data_05eea236a2a1be9a1d8083fc09becb04
#
_entry.id   05eea236a2a1be9a1d8083fc09becb04
#
_cell.length_a   1.000
_cell.length_b   1.000
_cell.length_c   1.000
_cell.angle_alpha   90.00
_cell.angle_beta   90.00
_cell.angle_gamma   90.00
#
_symmetry.space_group_name_H-M   'P 1'
#
loop_
_entity.id
_entity.type
_entity.pdbx_description
1 polymer ?
#
loop_
_entity_poly.entity_id
_entity_poly.type
_entity_poly.pdbx_seq_one_letter_code
_entity_poly.pdbx_strand_id
1 'polypeptide(L)'
;NQSYRGDDARLNISPKGFTGEKYGGNTQWNTELCCVHYFLLSTPREISRKLLLYRYNQLPKAIENARKLGFGGGAALYPMVTIHGEECHNEWEITFEEIHRNNIIVYAIMQFSRVTGNKEYIAYYGLEVMIAISRFWSQRVSFSEARQKYVLLGVTGPNEYENNVNNNWYTNYSCVQCLQS
;
A
#
# COMPACT_ATOMS: atom_id res chain seq x y z
N ASN A 1 -12.65 -8.49 15.55
CA ASN A 1 -13.18 -7.89 16.79
C ASN A 1 -12.23 -7.94 17.98
N GLN A 2 -11.40 -8.98 18.12
CA GLN A 2 -10.41 -9.05 19.23
C GLN A 2 -9.22 -8.11 19.02
N SER A 3 -8.84 -7.89 17.76
CA SER A 3 -7.64 -7.12 17.40
C SER A 3 -7.95 -5.68 17.01
N TYR A 4 -9.16 -5.38 16.60
CA TYR A 4 -9.52 -4.05 16.09
C TYR A 4 -10.99 -3.75 16.29
N ARG A 5 -11.28 -2.57 16.87
CA ARG A 5 -12.64 -2.08 17.15
C ARG A 5 -13.10 -0.96 16.22
N GLY A 6 -12.18 -0.37 15.47
CA GLY A 6 -12.46 0.76 14.60
C GLY A 6 -12.62 2.12 15.31
N ASP A 7 -12.19 2.21 16.56
CA ASP A 7 -12.38 3.41 17.36
C ASP A 7 -11.29 4.47 17.12
N ASP A 8 -10.11 4.04 16.67
CA ASP A 8 -8.94 4.90 16.52
C ASP A 8 -8.25 4.72 15.17
N ALA A 9 -8.17 5.80 14.38
CA ALA A 9 -7.49 5.80 13.08
C ALA A 9 -5.95 5.75 13.15
N ARG A 10 -5.36 5.75 14.36
CA ARG A 10 -3.93 5.54 14.55
C ARG A 10 -3.57 4.07 14.63
N LEU A 11 -4.56 3.19 14.74
CA LEU A 11 -4.39 1.75 14.91
C LEU A 11 -4.71 1.01 13.63
N ASN A 12 -4.08 -0.16 13.47
CA ASN A 12 -4.32 -1.06 12.36
C ASN A 12 -4.32 -2.52 12.83
N ILE A 13 -4.43 -3.45 11.89
CA ILE A 13 -4.51 -4.88 12.15
C ILE A 13 -3.25 -5.55 11.60
N SER A 14 -2.55 -6.29 12.47
CA SER A 14 -1.46 -7.17 12.07
C SER A 14 -2.01 -8.41 11.34
N PRO A 15 -1.25 -9.04 10.42
CA PRO A 15 -1.65 -10.27 9.74
C PRO A 15 -2.07 -11.41 10.66
N LYS A 16 -1.51 -11.46 11.88
CA LYS A 16 -1.88 -12.44 12.92
C LYS A 16 -2.72 -11.84 14.05
N GLY A 17 -3.22 -10.64 13.88
CA GLY A 17 -3.91 -9.91 14.94
C GLY A 17 -2.93 -9.46 16.04
N PHE A 18 -3.48 -8.97 17.15
CA PHE A 18 -2.70 -8.40 18.25
C PHE A 18 -1.80 -9.43 18.96
N THR A 19 -2.24 -10.68 19.00
CA THR A 19 -1.53 -11.77 19.69
C THR A 19 -0.54 -12.53 18.80
N GLY A 20 -0.31 -12.06 17.57
CA GLY A 20 0.64 -12.68 16.65
C GLY A 20 2.09 -12.50 17.07
N GLU A 21 2.68 -13.52 17.61
CA GLU A 21 4.04 -13.48 18.18
C GLU A 21 5.10 -13.07 17.17
N LYS A 22 5.06 -13.64 15.96
CA LYS A 22 6.12 -13.47 14.97
C LYS A 22 6.20 -12.04 14.42
N TYR A 23 5.07 -11.36 14.28
CA TYR A 23 5.00 -10.04 13.62
C TYR A 23 4.77 -8.88 14.58
N GLY A 24 4.69 -9.14 15.89
CA GLY A 24 4.67 -8.09 16.93
C GLY A 24 3.60 -7.01 16.79
N GLY A 25 2.48 -7.32 16.14
CA GLY A 25 1.42 -6.34 15.90
C GLY A 25 1.67 -5.35 14.76
N ASN A 26 2.77 -5.52 13.98
CA ASN A 26 3.06 -4.67 12.84
C ASN A 26 2.00 -4.79 11.74
N THR A 27 1.74 -3.68 11.08
CA THR A 27 0.88 -3.61 9.90
C THR A 27 1.63 -4.02 8.65
N GLN A 28 0.98 -4.81 7.81
CA GLN A 28 1.44 -5.20 6.47
C GLN A 28 0.33 -4.91 5.44
N TRP A 29 0.64 -5.07 4.15
CA TRP A 29 -0.29 -4.83 3.04
C TRP A 29 -1.51 -5.75 3.02
N ASN A 30 -1.48 -6.88 3.73
CA ASN A 30 -2.61 -7.79 3.90
C ASN A 30 -3.85 -7.11 4.52
N THR A 31 -3.67 -6.08 5.33
CA THR A 31 -4.78 -5.34 5.92
C THR A 31 -5.63 -4.70 4.84
N GLU A 32 -5.04 -4.01 3.90
CA GLU A 32 -5.75 -3.36 2.80
C GLU A 32 -6.32 -4.38 1.82
N LEU A 33 -5.59 -5.47 1.54
CA LEU A 33 -6.05 -6.50 0.61
C LEU A 33 -7.22 -7.33 1.17
N CYS A 34 -7.18 -7.69 2.44
CA CYS A 34 -8.11 -8.66 3.02
C CYS A 34 -9.03 -8.03 4.06
N CYS A 35 -8.47 -7.35 5.08
CA CYS A 35 -9.25 -6.91 6.23
C CYS A 35 -10.21 -5.77 5.88
N VAL A 36 -9.80 -4.81 5.07
CA VAL A 36 -10.68 -3.70 4.63
C VAL A 36 -11.92 -4.26 3.94
N HIS A 37 -11.76 -5.22 3.04
CA HIS A 37 -12.88 -5.84 2.32
C HIS A 37 -13.79 -6.63 3.24
N TYR A 38 -13.22 -7.41 4.16
CA TYR A 38 -13.99 -8.14 5.15
C TYR A 38 -14.88 -7.19 5.98
N PHE A 39 -14.30 -6.11 6.48
CA PHE A 39 -15.05 -5.14 7.28
C PHE A 39 -16.06 -4.34 6.46
N LEU A 40 -15.79 -4.03 5.20
CA LEU A 40 -16.75 -3.38 4.31
C LEU A 40 -18.04 -4.19 4.13
N LEU A 41 -17.93 -5.52 4.15
CA LEU A 41 -19.06 -6.42 3.92
C LEU A 41 -19.76 -6.88 5.21
N SER A 42 -19.11 -6.78 6.36
CA SER A 42 -19.56 -7.41 7.61
C SER A 42 -19.80 -6.44 8.77
N THR A 43 -19.40 -5.17 8.64
CA THR A 43 -19.46 -4.21 9.75
C THR A 43 -19.84 -2.80 9.27
N PRO A 44 -20.11 -1.85 10.19
CA PRO A 44 -20.28 -0.46 9.82
C PRO A 44 -19.08 0.08 9.04
N ARG A 45 -19.35 0.81 7.96
CA ARG A 45 -18.34 1.37 7.04
C ARG A 45 -17.25 2.22 7.71
N GLU A 46 -17.54 2.78 8.87
CA GLU A 46 -16.59 3.59 9.64
C GLU A 46 -15.36 2.80 10.09
N ILE A 47 -15.49 1.50 10.30
CA ILE A 47 -14.35 0.64 10.65
C ILE A 47 -13.35 0.60 9.49
N SER A 48 -13.82 0.31 8.28
CA SER A 48 -12.98 0.32 7.07
C SER A 48 -12.42 1.71 6.78
N ARG A 49 -13.22 2.76 6.98
CA ARG A 49 -12.77 4.15 6.83
C ARG A 49 -11.59 4.46 7.73
N LYS A 50 -11.61 4.03 8.97
CA LYS A 50 -10.50 4.28 9.91
C LYS A 50 -9.24 3.49 9.56
N LEU A 51 -9.37 2.28 9.04
CA LEU A 51 -8.22 1.53 8.50
C LEU A 51 -7.54 2.27 7.34
N LEU A 52 -8.33 2.91 6.48
CA LEU A 52 -7.79 3.73 5.38
C LEU A 52 -7.21 5.06 5.88
N LEU A 53 -7.81 5.68 6.89
CA LEU A 53 -7.26 6.89 7.53
C LEU A 53 -5.91 6.63 8.20
N TYR A 54 -5.67 5.43 8.71
CA TYR A 54 -4.35 5.04 9.21
C TYR A 54 -3.27 5.24 8.14
N ARG A 55 -3.54 4.82 6.90
CA ARG A 55 -2.59 5.03 5.78
C ARG A 55 -2.47 6.50 5.40
N TYR A 56 -3.56 7.25 5.37
CA TYR A 56 -3.52 8.68 5.15
C TYR A 56 -2.64 9.39 6.18
N ASN A 57 -2.79 9.08 7.47
CA ASN A 57 -2.00 9.66 8.54
C ASN A 57 -0.49 9.37 8.40
N GLN A 58 -0.13 8.32 7.70
CA GLN A 58 1.27 7.94 7.45
C GLN A 58 1.83 8.44 6.12
N LEU A 59 1.05 9.18 5.33
CA LEU A 59 1.50 9.69 4.04
C LEU A 59 2.81 10.50 4.12
N PRO A 60 3.03 11.40 5.10
CA PRO A 60 4.30 12.10 5.22
C PRO A 60 5.52 11.16 5.37
N LYS A 61 5.34 10.06 6.13
CA LYS A 61 6.38 9.04 6.30
C LYS A 61 6.62 8.23 5.02
N ALA A 62 5.56 7.90 4.30
CA ALA A 62 5.68 7.22 3.02
C ALA A 62 6.42 8.09 1.97
N ILE A 63 6.22 9.40 1.99
CA ILE A 63 6.98 10.35 1.17
C ILE A 63 8.46 10.39 1.60
N GLU A 64 8.73 10.41 2.90
CA GLU A 64 10.09 10.34 3.41
C GLU A 64 10.78 9.03 3.01
N ASN A 65 10.09 7.88 3.09
CA ASN A 65 10.60 6.59 2.66
C ASN A 65 10.98 6.61 1.17
N ALA A 66 10.12 7.13 0.31
CA ALA A 66 10.42 7.26 -1.11
C ALA A 66 11.62 8.19 -1.36
N ARG A 67 11.71 9.31 -0.63
CA ARG A 67 12.82 10.27 -0.75
C ARG A 67 14.17 9.64 -0.39
N LYS A 68 14.22 8.77 0.62
CA LYS A 68 15.44 8.01 1.00
C LYS A 68 15.96 7.13 -0.14
N LEU A 69 15.08 6.74 -1.05
CA LEU A 69 15.39 5.93 -2.23
C LEU A 69 15.65 6.76 -3.51
N GLY A 70 15.67 8.09 -3.39
CA GLY A 70 15.89 8.98 -4.51
C GLY A 70 14.65 9.42 -5.28
N PHE A 71 13.44 9.01 -4.85
CA PHE A 71 12.19 9.47 -5.46
C PHE A 71 11.79 10.83 -4.90
N GLY A 72 11.46 11.77 -5.77
CA GLY A 72 11.13 13.15 -5.41
C GLY A 72 9.69 13.56 -5.71
N GLY A 73 9.43 14.87 -5.65
CA GLY A 73 8.16 15.46 -6.11
C GLY A 73 6.92 15.00 -5.32
N GLY A 74 7.08 14.57 -4.07
CA GLY A 74 5.98 14.05 -3.25
C GLY A 74 5.55 12.62 -3.63
N ALA A 75 6.43 11.85 -4.27
CA ALA A 75 6.24 10.42 -4.46
C ALA A 75 6.20 9.70 -3.11
N ALA A 76 5.31 8.74 -2.92
CA ALA A 76 5.19 7.99 -1.68
C ALA A 76 5.44 6.49 -1.89
N LEU A 77 6.25 5.90 -1.02
CA LEU A 77 6.40 4.45 -0.88
C LEU A 77 6.06 4.05 0.55
N TYR A 78 4.92 3.43 0.71
CA TYR A 78 4.50 2.91 2.00
C TYR A 78 5.40 1.76 2.44
N PRO A 79 5.71 1.63 3.73
CA PRO A 79 6.56 0.57 4.22
C PRO A 79 5.90 -0.80 4.05
N MET A 80 6.72 -1.83 3.94
CA MET A 80 6.26 -3.22 3.88
C MET A 80 5.68 -3.65 5.22
N VAL A 81 6.40 -3.34 6.30
CA VAL A 81 6.03 -3.63 7.68
C VAL A 81 6.20 -2.37 8.52
N THR A 82 5.16 -1.99 9.26
CA THR A 82 5.22 -0.73 10.04
C THR A 82 4.30 -0.73 11.26
N ILE A 83 4.58 0.18 12.18
CA ILE A 83 3.67 0.61 13.24
C ILE A 83 3.28 2.08 13.03
N HIS A 84 4.25 2.95 12.76
CA HIS A 84 4.06 4.40 12.69
C HIS A 84 4.46 5.02 11.35
N GLY A 85 4.66 4.21 10.31
CA GLY A 85 5.00 4.67 8.97
C GLY A 85 6.48 4.50 8.60
N GLU A 86 7.35 4.18 9.56
CA GLU A 86 8.72 3.77 9.30
C GLU A 86 8.76 2.34 8.78
N GLU A 87 9.71 2.02 7.89
CA GLU A 87 9.97 0.66 7.48
C GLU A 87 10.61 -0.13 8.63
N CYS A 88 9.91 -1.17 9.10
CA CYS A 88 10.34 -2.02 10.22
C CYS A 88 10.78 -3.42 9.78
N HIS A 89 10.84 -3.69 8.49
CA HIS A 89 11.26 -4.99 7.98
C HIS A 89 12.78 -5.14 8.07
N ASN A 90 13.24 -6.32 8.51
CA ASN A 90 14.67 -6.58 8.70
C ASN A 90 15.41 -6.89 7.41
N GLU A 91 14.71 -7.45 6.44
CA GLU A 91 15.27 -7.82 5.13
C GLU A 91 15.10 -6.64 4.18
N TRP A 92 16.10 -5.84 4.12
CA TRP A 92 16.10 -4.59 3.42
C TRP A 92 15.89 -4.72 1.90
N GLU A 93 16.42 -5.76 1.25
CA GLU A 93 16.28 -5.95 -0.20
C GLU A 93 14.81 -6.09 -0.61
N ILE A 94 14.05 -6.93 0.06
CA ILE A 94 12.64 -7.16 -0.24
C ILE A 94 11.79 -5.89 -0.06
N THR A 95 12.20 -4.97 0.79
CA THR A 95 11.49 -3.71 1.00
C THR A 95 11.51 -2.78 -0.22
N PHE A 96 12.49 -2.95 -1.12
CA PHE A 96 12.56 -2.21 -2.39
C PHE A 96 11.97 -2.96 -3.56
N GLU A 97 11.84 -4.27 -3.46
CA GLU A 97 11.40 -5.13 -4.54
C GLU A 97 9.89 -5.38 -4.49
N GLU A 98 9.31 -5.58 -3.29
CA GLU A 98 7.87 -5.79 -3.09
C GLU A 98 7.03 -4.51 -3.15
N ILE A 99 7.19 -3.76 -4.20
CA ILE A 99 6.55 -2.44 -4.36
C ILE A 99 5.07 -2.49 -4.73
N HIS A 100 4.55 -3.65 -5.10
CA HIS A 100 3.12 -3.85 -5.38
C HIS A 100 2.21 -3.52 -4.18
N ARG A 101 2.74 -3.56 -2.96
CA ARG A 101 2.04 -3.14 -1.72
C ARG A 101 1.48 -1.72 -1.80
N ASN A 102 2.12 -0.83 -2.54
CA ASN A 102 1.66 0.53 -2.74
C ASN A 102 0.30 0.58 -3.43
N ASN A 103 0.11 -0.23 -4.48
CA ASN A 103 -1.17 -0.24 -5.21
C ASN A 103 -2.31 -0.82 -4.38
N ILE A 104 -2.04 -1.72 -3.45
CA ILE A 104 -3.10 -2.33 -2.63
C ILE A 104 -3.82 -1.28 -1.79
N ILE A 105 -3.13 -0.22 -1.38
CA ILE A 105 -3.75 0.91 -0.68
C ILE A 105 -4.71 1.66 -1.62
N VAL A 106 -4.29 1.95 -2.85
CA VAL A 106 -5.14 2.57 -3.88
C VAL A 106 -6.35 1.70 -4.18
N TYR A 107 -6.14 0.39 -4.36
CA TYR A 107 -7.22 -0.56 -4.56
C TYR A 107 -8.25 -0.53 -3.41
N ALA A 108 -7.80 -0.55 -2.17
CA ALA A 108 -8.69 -0.50 -1.00
C ALA A 108 -9.47 0.82 -0.92
N ILE A 109 -8.85 1.95 -1.23
CA ILE A 109 -9.52 3.27 -1.31
C ILE A 109 -10.63 3.24 -2.37
N MET A 110 -10.32 2.72 -3.55
CA MET A 110 -11.30 2.64 -4.65
C MET A 110 -12.46 1.69 -4.31
N GLN A 111 -12.17 0.54 -3.70
CA GLN A 111 -13.21 -0.39 -3.25
C GLN A 111 -14.09 0.21 -2.16
N PHE A 112 -13.51 0.92 -1.21
CA PHE A 112 -14.29 1.63 -0.19
C PHE A 112 -15.29 2.59 -0.84
N SER A 113 -14.83 3.42 -1.77
CA SER A 113 -15.71 4.37 -2.48
C SER A 113 -16.78 3.69 -3.30
N ARG A 114 -16.43 2.61 -4.03
CA ARG A 114 -17.38 1.84 -4.85
C ARG A 114 -18.49 1.20 -4.02
N VAL A 115 -18.13 0.56 -2.92
CA VAL A 115 -19.07 -0.18 -2.05
C VAL A 115 -19.94 0.78 -1.23
N THR A 116 -19.37 1.87 -0.73
CA THR A 116 -20.08 2.78 0.17
C THR A 116 -20.75 3.95 -0.54
N GLY A 117 -20.38 4.22 -1.80
CA GLY A 117 -20.77 5.46 -2.49
C GLY A 117 -20.12 6.73 -1.94
N ASN A 118 -19.21 6.61 -0.96
CA ASN A 118 -18.62 7.75 -0.26
C ASN A 118 -17.49 8.37 -1.08
N LYS A 119 -17.81 9.39 -1.85
CA LYS A 119 -16.85 10.19 -2.61
C LYS A 119 -16.10 11.22 -1.75
N GLU A 120 -16.65 11.61 -0.61
CA GLU A 120 -16.00 12.57 0.30
C GLU A 120 -14.67 12.02 0.84
N TYR A 121 -14.61 10.73 1.12
CA TYR A 121 -13.36 10.12 1.57
C TYR A 121 -12.25 10.29 0.52
N ILE A 122 -12.56 10.07 -0.76
CA ILE A 122 -11.57 10.30 -1.84
C ILE A 122 -11.19 11.78 -1.88
N ALA A 123 -12.16 12.70 -1.87
CA ALA A 123 -11.90 14.12 -2.02
C ALA A 123 -11.02 14.70 -0.90
N TYR A 124 -11.22 14.28 0.35
CA TYR A 124 -10.51 14.85 1.49
C TYR A 124 -9.25 14.08 1.94
N TYR A 125 -9.13 12.80 1.58
CA TYR A 125 -8.04 11.93 2.08
C TYR A 125 -7.44 11.05 1.00
N GLY A 126 -8.29 10.32 0.28
CA GLY A 126 -7.84 9.27 -0.63
C GLY A 126 -7.06 9.78 -1.82
N LEU A 127 -7.49 10.90 -2.42
CA LEU A 127 -6.88 11.46 -3.63
C LEU A 127 -5.42 11.85 -3.41
N GLU A 128 -5.10 12.44 -2.26
CA GLU A 128 -3.72 12.81 -1.93
C GLU A 128 -2.81 11.59 -1.85
N VAL A 129 -3.28 10.52 -1.21
CA VAL A 129 -2.57 9.22 -1.14
C VAL A 129 -2.38 8.62 -2.54
N MET A 130 -3.44 8.60 -3.34
CA MET A 130 -3.41 8.04 -4.71
C MET A 130 -2.45 8.80 -5.61
N ILE A 131 -2.44 10.12 -5.58
CA ILE A 131 -1.51 10.97 -6.34
C ILE A 131 -0.06 10.69 -5.93
N ALA A 132 0.22 10.64 -4.63
CA ALA A 132 1.56 10.40 -4.14
C ALA A 132 2.10 9.00 -4.54
N ILE A 133 1.25 7.98 -4.48
CA ILE A 133 1.59 6.63 -4.95
C ILE A 133 1.77 6.62 -6.48
N SER A 134 0.93 7.31 -7.23
CA SER A 134 1.07 7.40 -8.69
C SER A 134 2.36 8.10 -9.11
N ARG A 135 2.79 9.13 -8.37
CA ARG A 135 4.11 9.78 -8.56
C ARG A 135 5.27 8.83 -8.32
N PHE A 136 5.16 7.94 -7.35
CA PHE A 136 6.16 6.88 -7.17
C PHE A 136 6.22 5.95 -8.38
N TRP A 137 5.08 5.45 -8.86
CA TRP A 137 5.04 4.56 -10.01
C TRP A 137 5.58 5.22 -11.28
N SER A 138 5.23 6.47 -11.55
CA SER A 138 5.72 7.20 -12.72
C SER A 138 7.24 7.38 -12.76
N GLN A 139 7.88 7.44 -11.58
CA GLN A 139 9.32 7.52 -11.46
C GLN A 139 10.02 6.16 -11.39
N ARG A 140 9.29 5.12 -10.99
CA ARG A 140 9.85 3.77 -10.82
C ARG A 140 9.92 2.97 -12.11
N VAL A 141 9.04 3.24 -13.07
CA VAL A 141 9.08 2.60 -14.39
C VAL A 141 10.20 3.19 -15.24
N SER A 142 10.80 2.36 -16.09
CA SER A 142 11.80 2.77 -17.07
C SER A 142 11.32 2.48 -18.48
N PHE A 143 11.58 3.37 -19.44
CA PHE A 143 11.29 3.09 -20.84
C PHE A 143 12.40 2.26 -21.47
N SER A 144 12.05 1.16 -22.09
CA SER A 144 12.97 0.29 -22.82
C SER A 144 12.91 0.61 -24.31
N GLU A 145 13.94 1.23 -24.84
CA GLU A 145 14.05 1.51 -26.29
C GLU A 145 13.98 0.23 -27.13
N ALA A 146 14.66 -0.81 -26.69
CA ALA A 146 14.68 -2.08 -27.43
C ALA A 146 13.30 -2.76 -27.49
N ARG A 147 12.47 -2.57 -26.49
CA ARG A 147 11.10 -3.14 -26.43
C ARG A 147 10.01 -2.17 -26.81
N GLN A 148 10.32 -0.88 -26.94
CA GLN A 148 9.35 0.22 -27.12
C GLN A 148 8.21 0.19 -26.09
N LYS A 149 8.54 -0.12 -24.82
CA LYS A 149 7.58 -0.27 -23.72
C LYS A 149 8.21 0.16 -22.40
N TYR A 150 7.35 0.56 -21.47
CA TYR A 150 7.75 0.70 -20.08
C TYR A 150 7.97 -0.66 -19.42
N VAL A 151 8.98 -0.73 -18.57
CA VAL A 151 9.40 -1.94 -17.85
C VAL A 151 9.60 -1.64 -16.37
N LEU A 152 9.39 -2.66 -15.53
CA LEU A 152 9.77 -2.66 -14.12
C LEU A 152 10.85 -3.71 -13.91
N LEU A 153 12.01 -3.26 -13.47
CA LEU A 153 13.20 -4.10 -13.27
C LEU A 153 13.45 -4.32 -11.79
N GLY A 154 13.98 -5.49 -11.42
CA GLY A 154 14.36 -5.80 -10.05
C GLY A 154 13.18 -5.66 -9.08
N VAL A 155 12.16 -6.48 -9.23
CA VAL A 155 10.97 -6.52 -8.38
C VAL A 155 10.69 -7.92 -7.88
N THR A 156 10.03 -8.02 -6.74
CA THR A 156 9.52 -9.27 -6.19
C THR A 156 8.00 -9.19 -6.14
N GLY A 157 7.33 -10.18 -6.70
CA GLY A 157 5.88 -10.31 -6.62
C GLY A 157 5.43 -10.93 -5.30
N PRO A 158 4.14 -11.27 -5.15
CA PRO A 158 3.62 -11.94 -3.95
C PRO A 158 4.23 -13.32 -3.69
N ASN A 159 4.82 -13.93 -4.70
CA ASN A 159 5.64 -15.12 -4.53
C ASN A 159 7.08 -14.70 -4.23
N GLU A 160 7.42 -14.61 -2.96
CA GLU A 160 8.72 -14.12 -2.47
C GLU A 160 9.90 -15.06 -2.83
N TYR A 161 9.63 -16.30 -3.29
CA TYR A 161 10.67 -17.20 -3.79
C TYR A 161 11.21 -16.80 -5.17
N GLU A 162 10.47 -15.96 -5.91
CA GLU A 162 10.89 -15.37 -7.18
C GLU A 162 11.25 -13.90 -6.96
N ASN A 163 12.36 -13.66 -6.29
CA ASN A 163 12.85 -12.32 -6.00
C ASN A 163 13.69 -11.74 -7.13
N ASN A 164 13.82 -10.43 -7.15
CA ASN A 164 14.65 -9.65 -8.07
C ASN A 164 14.44 -10.00 -9.55
N VAL A 165 13.18 -10.17 -9.94
CA VAL A 165 12.80 -10.47 -11.33
C VAL A 165 12.39 -9.22 -12.08
N ASN A 166 12.47 -9.29 -13.40
CA ASN A 166 12.04 -8.20 -14.27
C ASN A 166 10.62 -8.43 -14.78
N ASN A 167 9.79 -7.38 -14.72
CA ASN A 167 8.44 -7.38 -15.25
C ASN A 167 7.55 -8.47 -14.64
N ASN A 168 7.62 -8.64 -13.32
CA ASN A 168 6.67 -9.50 -12.62
C ASN A 168 5.23 -9.08 -12.99
N TRP A 169 4.43 -10.07 -13.38
CA TRP A 169 3.08 -9.80 -13.88
C TRP A 169 2.21 -9.05 -12.88
N TYR A 170 2.20 -9.48 -11.62
CA TYR A 170 1.37 -8.88 -10.58
C TYR A 170 1.80 -7.44 -10.28
N THR A 171 3.10 -7.18 -10.20
CA THR A 171 3.64 -5.84 -9.97
C THR A 171 3.34 -4.91 -11.14
N ASN A 172 3.50 -5.38 -12.37
CA ASN A 172 3.15 -4.61 -13.57
C ASN A 172 1.65 -4.31 -13.64
N TYR A 173 0.81 -5.31 -13.37
CA TYR A 173 -0.64 -5.12 -13.32
C TYR A 173 -1.04 -4.10 -12.23
N SER A 174 -0.45 -4.19 -11.05
CA SER A 174 -0.65 -3.27 -9.94
C SER A 174 -0.29 -1.82 -10.31
N CYS A 175 0.83 -1.62 -11.00
CA CYS A 175 1.24 -0.31 -11.50
C CYS A 175 0.19 0.28 -12.46
N VAL A 176 -0.23 -0.52 -13.46
CA VAL A 176 -1.24 -0.08 -14.45
C VAL A 176 -2.57 0.26 -13.77
N GLN A 177 -3.05 -0.59 -12.88
CA GLN A 177 -4.30 -0.34 -12.15
C GLN A 177 -4.23 0.93 -11.30
N CYS A 178 -3.11 1.18 -10.65
CA CYS A 178 -2.92 2.40 -9.86
C CYS A 178 -2.97 3.66 -10.74
N LEU A 179 -2.29 3.64 -11.89
CA LEU A 179 -2.22 4.80 -12.78
C LEU A 179 -3.52 5.08 -13.55
N GLN A 180 -4.43 4.11 -13.61
CA GLN A 180 -5.74 4.24 -14.26
C GLN A 180 -6.87 4.59 -13.28
N SER A 181 -6.61 4.54 -11.97
CA SER A 181 -7.61 4.83 -10.92
C SER A 181 -7.79 6.31 -10.69
#